data_1c89245723487c9681ff0f30b3d3361d
#
_entry.id   1c89245723487c9681ff0f30b3d3361d
#
_cell.length_a   1.000
_cell.length_b   1.000
_cell.length_c   1.000
_cell.angle_alpha   90.00
_cell.angle_beta   90.00
_cell.angle_gamma   90.00
#
_symmetry.space_group_name_H-M   'P 1'
#
loop_
_entity.id
_entity.type
_entity.pdbx_description
1 polymer ?
#
loop_
_entity_poly.entity_id
_entity_poly.type
_entity_poly.pdbx_seq_one_letter_code
_entity_poly.pdbx_strand_id
1 'polypeptide(L)'
;MHAGDRVREGQLVGRAEAGESANVHAPIPGIVREIRSILLPGGDRTDAVVIDMEGEFDRLGKQLPAHEWQSLDPAALLRLIREHGVVGMGGVPTPTHRSLKLSRDGRCETLVLNGAESEPYL
;
A
#
# COMPACT_ATOMS: atom_id res chain seq x y z
N MET A 1 12.83 -6.32 -9.91
CA MET A 1 11.95 -6.03 -11.05
C MET A 1 12.76 -5.31 -12.10
N HIS A 2 12.59 -5.65 -13.38
CA HIS A 2 13.38 -5.12 -14.49
C HIS A 2 12.46 -4.73 -15.65
N ALA A 3 12.95 -3.90 -16.56
CA ALA A 3 12.25 -3.63 -17.80
C ALA A 3 11.99 -4.94 -18.58
N GLY A 4 10.78 -5.10 -19.10
CA GLY A 4 10.30 -6.32 -19.76
C GLY A 4 9.60 -7.32 -18.85
N ASP A 5 9.69 -7.19 -17.52
CA ASP A 5 8.96 -8.07 -16.61
C ASP A 5 7.45 -7.88 -16.77
N ARG A 6 6.71 -8.99 -16.83
CA ARG A 6 5.24 -8.97 -16.83
C ARG A 6 4.73 -8.93 -15.39
N VAL A 7 3.78 -8.04 -15.14
CA VAL A 7 3.15 -7.86 -13.83
C VAL A 7 1.63 -8.05 -13.90
N ARG A 8 1.06 -8.52 -12.80
CA ARG A 8 -0.39 -8.62 -12.61
C ARG A 8 -0.88 -7.50 -11.70
N GLU A 9 -2.15 -7.16 -11.82
CA GLU A 9 -2.81 -6.28 -10.85
C GLU A 9 -2.62 -6.81 -9.42
N GLY A 10 -2.19 -5.94 -8.49
CA GLY A 10 -1.91 -6.28 -7.10
C GLY A 10 -0.59 -7.01 -6.85
N GLN A 11 0.21 -7.26 -7.88
CA GLN A 11 1.53 -7.86 -7.69
C GLN A 11 2.50 -6.88 -7.00
N LEU A 12 3.29 -7.39 -6.05
CA LEU A 12 4.33 -6.59 -5.39
C LEU A 12 5.37 -6.11 -6.40
N VAL A 13 5.55 -4.80 -6.51
CA VAL A 13 6.52 -4.16 -7.40
C VAL A 13 7.63 -3.41 -6.64
N GLY A 14 7.34 -2.97 -5.42
CA GLY A 14 8.30 -2.34 -4.52
C GLY A 14 8.18 -2.90 -3.11
N ARG A 15 9.30 -3.33 -2.53
CA ARG A 15 9.34 -3.88 -1.17
C ARG A 15 9.79 -2.82 -0.17
N ALA A 16 9.07 -2.70 0.92
CA ALA A 16 9.45 -1.86 2.05
C ALA A 16 10.71 -2.41 2.73
N GLU A 17 11.77 -1.62 2.80
CA GLU A 17 13.03 -2.03 3.46
C GLU A 17 12.99 -1.78 4.97
N ALA A 18 12.43 -0.68 5.40
CA ALA A 18 12.37 -0.28 6.82
C ALA A 18 10.93 -0.24 7.35
N GLY A 19 10.79 -0.20 8.68
CA GLY A 19 9.49 -0.13 9.36
C GLY A 19 8.67 1.14 9.07
N GLU A 20 9.27 2.14 8.44
CA GLU A 20 8.65 3.42 8.08
C GLU A 20 8.13 3.48 6.65
N SER A 21 8.30 2.41 5.89
CA SER A 21 7.83 2.30 4.52
C SER A 21 6.76 1.22 4.36
N ALA A 22 6.03 1.27 3.27
CA ALA A 22 5.01 0.30 2.90
C ALA A 22 5.33 -0.33 1.54
N ASN A 23 4.87 -1.55 1.33
CA ASN A 23 4.98 -2.21 0.05
C ASN A 23 4.19 -1.46 -1.03
N VAL A 24 4.69 -1.49 -2.25
CA VAL A 24 4.02 -0.93 -3.43
C VAL A 24 3.61 -2.05 -4.36
N HIS A 25 2.37 -2.04 -4.80
CA HIS A 25 1.80 -3.05 -5.68
C HIS A 25 1.40 -2.42 -7.02
N ALA A 26 1.46 -3.22 -8.08
CA ALA A 26 1.02 -2.79 -9.40
C ALA A 26 -0.49 -2.50 -9.41
N PRO A 27 -0.92 -1.29 -9.77
CA PRO A 27 -2.35 -0.97 -9.83
C PRO A 27 -3.03 -1.53 -11.08
N ILE A 28 -2.25 -1.93 -12.07
CA ILE A 28 -2.70 -2.43 -13.37
C ILE A 28 -1.89 -3.65 -13.80
N PRO A 29 -2.45 -4.57 -14.60
CA PRO A 29 -1.67 -5.59 -15.27
C PRO A 29 -0.87 -4.97 -16.42
N GLY A 30 0.29 -5.55 -16.76
CA GLY A 30 1.06 -5.04 -17.88
C GLY A 30 2.51 -5.51 -17.94
N ILE A 31 3.30 -4.73 -18.65
CA ILE A 31 4.75 -4.95 -18.80
C ILE A 31 5.47 -3.75 -18.22
N VAL A 32 6.48 -4.00 -17.39
CA VAL A 32 7.37 -2.94 -16.88
C VAL A 32 8.15 -2.36 -18.06
N ARG A 33 7.89 -1.10 -18.38
CA ARG A 33 8.62 -0.38 -19.43
C ARG A 33 10.01 0.01 -18.95
N GLU A 34 10.08 0.64 -17.80
CA GLU A 34 11.32 1.15 -17.21
C GLU A 34 11.15 1.40 -15.70
N ILE A 35 12.28 1.52 -15.02
CA ILE A 35 12.35 2.12 -13.68
C ILE A 35 13.11 3.44 -13.85
N ARG A 36 12.49 4.56 -13.46
CA ARG A 36 13.09 5.87 -13.60
C ARG A 36 12.89 6.76 -12.40
N SER A 37 13.83 7.65 -12.17
CA SER A 37 13.69 8.67 -11.13
C SER A 37 12.71 9.75 -11.56
N ILE A 38 11.70 10.01 -10.74
CA ILE A 38 10.70 11.06 -10.92
C ILE A 38 10.82 12.09 -9.81
N LEU A 39 10.41 13.33 -10.11
CA LEU A 39 10.29 14.41 -9.14
C LEU A 39 8.88 14.37 -8.55
N LEU A 40 8.79 14.29 -7.23
CA LEU A 40 7.53 14.40 -6.51
C LEU A 40 7.10 15.86 -6.35
N PRO A 41 5.81 16.16 -6.13
CA PRO A 41 5.32 17.52 -5.90
C PRO A 41 6.02 18.25 -4.73
N GLY A 42 6.54 17.52 -3.74
CA GLY A 42 7.30 18.06 -2.61
C GLY A 42 8.75 18.43 -2.93
N GLY A 43 9.23 18.22 -4.16
CA GLY A 43 10.61 18.49 -4.58
C GLY A 43 11.59 17.32 -4.41
N ASP A 44 11.19 16.25 -3.74
CA ASP A 44 12.00 15.03 -3.58
C ASP A 44 11.99 14.19 -4.85
N ARG A 45 13.05 13.40 -5.05
CA ARG A 45 13.13 12.41 -6.12
C ARG A 45 12.95 11.01 -5.57
N THR A 46 12.23 10.20 -6.32
CA THR A 46 12.05 8.78 -6.01
C THR A 46 12.07 7.95 -7.28
N ASP A 47 12.36 6.66 -7.15
CA ASP A 47 12.24 5.73 -8.25
C ASP A 47 10.78 5.33 -8.46
N ALA A 48 10.35 5.31 -9.71
CA ALA A 48 9.03 4.90 -10.13
C ALA A 48 9.11 3.76 -11.13
N VAL A 49 8.27 2.77 -10.95
CA VAL A 49 8.07 1.68 -11.91
C VAL A 49 7.02 2.12 -12.93
N VAL A 50 7.41 2.26 -14.18
CA VAL A 50 6.51 2.60 -15.29
C VAL A 50 5.98 1.33 -15.90
N ILE A 51 4.65 1.16 -15.91
CA ILE A 51 3.98 -0.03 -16.42
C ILE A 51 3.13 0.35 -17.62
N ASP A 52 3.34 -0.30 -18.75
CA ASP A 52 2.44 -0.25 -19.88
C ASP A 52 1.32 -1.25 -19.65
N MET A 53 0.08 -0.76 -19.63
CA MET A 53 -1.08 -1.60 -19.40
C MET A 53 -1.26 -2.61 -20.54
N GLU A 54 -1.25 -3.89 -20.18
CA GLU A 54 -1.48 -5.00 -21.10
C GLU A 54 -2.11 -6.18 -20.35
N GLY A 55 -3.16 -6.76 -20.91
CA GLY A 55 -3.85 -7.91 -20.36
C GLY A 55 -5.15 -7.54 -19.63
N GLU A 56 -5.70 -8.52 -18.93
CA GLU A 56 -6.97 -8.38 -18.22
C GLU A 56 -6.74 -8.11 -16.73
N PHE A 57 -7.66 -7.33 -16.15
CA PHE A 57 -7.68 -7.08 -14.71
C PHE A 57 -8.15 -8.35 -13.96
N ASP A 58 -7.36 -8.77 -12.97
CA ASP A 58 -7.67 -9.94 -12.15
C ASP A 58 -8.74 -9.63 -11.09
N ARG A 59 -8.81 -8.39 -10.63
CA ARG A 59 -9.60 -7.97 -9.47
C ARG A 59 -10.71 -6.97 -9.78
N LEU A 60 -10.53 -6.14 -10.79
CA LEU A 60 -11.50 -5.10 -11.15
C LEU A 60 -12.89 -5.70 -11.43
N GLY A 61 -13.89 -5.26 -10.67
CA GLY A 61 -15.25 -5.75 -10.77
C GLY A 61 -15.49 -7.16 -10.21
N LYS A 62 -14.50 -7.78 -9.57
CA LYS A 62 -14.60 -9.10 -8.96
C LYS A 62 -14.65 -9.00 -7.44
N GLN A 63 -15.37 -9.91 -6.81
CA GLN A 63 -15.36 -10.04 -5.36
C GLN A 63 -14.02 -10.61 -4.92
N LEU A 64 -13.31 -9.87 -4.09
CA LEU A 64 -12.04 -10.33 -3.53
C LEU A 64 -12.29 -11.33 -2.40
N PRO A 65 -11.43 -12.37 -2.26
CA PRO A 65 -11.52 -13.27 -1.12
C PRO A 65 -11.32 -12.49 0.17
N ALA A 66 -12.21 -12.71 1.13
CA ALA A 66 -12.08 -12.13 2.46
C ALA A 66 -10.95 -12.82 3.22
N HIS A 67 -10.15 -12.04 3.93
CA HIS A 67 -9.21 -12.59 4.91
C HIS A 67 -9.94 -12.97 6.19
N GLU A 68 -9.61 -14.12 6.75
CA GLU A 68 -10.09 -14.54 8.09
C GLU A 68 -9.29 -13.81 9.19
N TRP A 69 -9.40 -12.49 9.18
CA TRP A 69 -8.61 -11.60 10.05
C TRP A 69 -8.95 -11.80 11.54
N GLN A 70 -10.15 -12.30 11.86
CA GLN A 70 -10.62 -12.54 13.23
C GLN A 70 -9.78 -13.59 13.97
N SER A 71 -9.14 -14.49 13.25
CA SER A 71 -8.26 -15.52 13.79
C SER A 71 -6.81 -15.07 13.99
N LEU A 72 -6.46 -13.88 13.52
CA LEU A 72 -5.10 -13.36 13.56
C LEU A 72 -4.82 -12.62 14.87
N ASP A 73 -3.63 -12.84 15.42
CA ASP A 73 -3.14 -12.03 16.52
C ASP A 73 -2.80 -10.59 16.07
N PRO A 74 -2.70 -9.62 16.98
CA PRO A 74 -2.42 -8.22 16.63
C PRO A 74 -1.14 -8.03 15.81
N ALA A 75 -0.10 -8.79 16.07
CA ALA A 75 1.16 -8.69 15.35
C ALA A 75 1.01 -9.22 13.92
N ALA A 76 0.26 -10.29 13.72
CA ALA A 76 -0.07 -10.82 12.41
C ALA A 76 -0.94 -9.82 11.60
N LEU A 77 -1.91 -9.17 12.23
CA LEU A 77 -2.73 -8.12 11.61
C LEU A 77 -1.86 -6.94 11.14
N LEU A 78 -0.95 -6.46 11.98
CA LEU A 78 -0.05 -5.37 11.59
C LEU A 78 0.88 -5.78 10.44
N ARG A 79 1.36 -7.02 10.42
CA ARG A 79 2.14 -7.55 9.28
C ARG A 79 1.30 -7.59 8.02
N LEU A 80 0.07 -8.07 8.08
CA LEU A 80 -0.85 -8.13 6.94
C LEU A 80 -1.08 -6.74 6.35
N ILE A 81 -1.39 -5.73 7.17
CA ILE A 81 -1.56 -4.33 6.75
C ILE A 81 -0.30 -3.80 6.06
N ARG A 82 0.88 -4.09 6.61
CA ARG A 82 2.16 -3.69 6.03
C ARG A 82 2.41 -4.35 4.68
N GLU A 83 2.18 -5.66 4.59
CA GLU A 83 2.40 -6.45 3.38
C GLU A 83 1.47 -6.02 2.24
N HIS A 84 0.25 -5.60 2.55
CA HIS A 84 -0.69 -5.06 1.57
C HIS A 84 -0.45 -3.59 1.21
N GLY A 85 0.55 -2.95 1.80
CA GLY A 85 0.94 -1.60 1.43
C GLY A 85 -0.07 -0.52 1.82
N VAL A 86 -0.85 -0.75 2.89
CA VAL A 86 -1.89 0.21 3.32
C VAL A 86 -1.24 1.44 3.93
N VAL A 87 -1.55 2.61 3.36
CA VAL A 87 -1.06 3.92 3.80
C VAL A 87 -2.22 4.90 3.98
N GLY A 88 -2.03 5.87 4.86
CA GLY A 88 -2.95 6.99 4.99
C GLY A 88 -2.88 7.88 3.75
N MET A 89 -4.03 8.32 3.24
CA MET A 89 -4.14 9.13 2.01
C MET A 89 -4.32 10.63 2.31
N GLY A 90 -4.48 11.02 3.56
CA GLY A 90 -4.63 12.43 3.96
C GLY A 90 -3.30 13.08 4.29
N GLY A 91 -2.95 14.19 3.62
CA GLY A 91 -1.76 14.97 3.89
C GLY A 91 -0.45 14.22 3.61
N VAL A 92 0.30 13.86 4.65
CA VAL A 92 1.54 13.08 4.50
C VAL A 92 1.20 11.59 4.53
N PRO A 93 1.54 10.82 3.48
CA PRO A 93 1.31 9.37 3.46
C PRO A 93 2.06 8.69 4.61
N THR A 94 1.32 8.13 5.56
CA THR A 94 1.90 7.41 6.70
C THR A 94 1.51 5.94 6.63
N PRO A 95 2.46 4.99 6.76
CA PRO A 95 2.13 3.58 6.77
C PRO A 95 1.16 3.24 7.93
N THR A 96 -0.02 2.72 7.60
CA THR A 96 -1.10 2.48 8.56
C THR A 96 -0.70 1.53 9.69
N HIS A 97 0.10 0.49 9.38
CA HIS A 97 0.61 -0.44 10.39
C HIS A 97 1.45 0.26 11.48
N ARG A 98 2.06 1.41 11.17
CA ARG A 98 2.80 2.22 12.14
C ARG A 98 1.87 3.03 13.01
N SER A 99 0.86 3.66 12.43
CA SER A 99 -0.14 4.44 13.17
C SER A 99 -0.96 3.60 14.14
N LEU A 100 -1.17 2.33 13.80
CA LEU A 100 -1.90 1.37 14.64
C LEU A 100 -1.02 0.69 15.70
N LYS A 101 0.30 0.91 15.68
CA LYS A 101 1.19 0.34 16.68
C LYS A 101 0.97 1.04 18.01
N LEU A 102 0.43 0.31 18.98
CA LEU A 102 0.22 0.79 20.32
C LEU A 102 1.53 1.24 20.97
N SER A 103 1.45 2.20 21.89
CA SER A 103 2.56 2.59 22.75
C SER A 103 3.11 1.39 23.55
N ARG A 104 4.28 1.55 24.16
CA ARG A 104 4.94 0.46 24.92
C ARG A 104 4.06 -0.17 25.99
N ASP A 105 3.12 0.58 26.55
CA ASP A 105 2.22 0.13 27.62
C ASP A 105 1.04 -0.73 27.10
N GLY A 106 0.87 -0.83 25.77
CA GLY A 106 -0.07 -1.74 25.13
C GLY A 106 -1.55 -1.50 25.44
N ARG A 107 -1.89 -0.41 26.13
CA ARG A 107 -3.26 -0.07 26.52
C ARG A 107 -3.82 1.01 25.62
N CYS A 108 -4.94 0.71 24.97
CA CYS A 108 -5.76 1.67 24.26
C CYS A 108 -7.18 1.57 24.82
N GLU A 109 -7.60 2.58 25.56
CA GLU A 109 -8.96 2.60 26.15
C GLU A 109 -9.98 3.18 25.19
N THR A 110 -9.52 4.05 24.26
CA THR A 110 -10.41 4.73 23.32
C THR A 110 -9.75 4.80 21.96
N LEU A 111 -10.44 4.33 20.93
CA LEU A 111 -10.06 4.49 19.54
C LEU A 111 -10.98 5.51 18.88
N VAL A 112 -10.40 6.60 18.37
CA VAL A 112 -11.15 7.61 17.62
C VAL A 112 -10.85 7.42 16.13
N LEU A 113 -11.87 7.10 15.36
CA LEU A 113 -11.81 7.04 13.91
C LEU A 113 -12.32 8.36 13.34
N ASN A 114 -11.42 9.10 12.67
CA ASN A 114 -11.81 10.28 11.94
C ASN A 114 -12.32 9.86 10.56
N GLY A 115 -13.63 9.91 10.39
CA GLY A 115 -14.32 9.65 9.13
C GLY A 115 -14.81 10.94 8.45
N ALA A 116 -14.32 12.10 8.86
CA ALA A 116 -14.66 13.35 8.22
C ALA A 116 -14.01 13.45 6.84
N GLU A 117 -14.82 13.82 5.85
CA GLU A 117 -14.33 14.09 4.49
C GLU A 117 -13.44 15.34 4.52
N SER A 118 -12.16 15.16 4.22
CA SER A 118 -11.17 16.25 4.21
C SER A 118 -11.03 16.91 2.86
N GLU A 119 -11.41 16.21 1.79
CA GLU A 119 -11.37 16.68 0.41
C GLU A 119 -12.62 16.21 -0.33
N PRO A 120 -13.14 16.98 -1.31
CA PRO A 120 -14.29 16.55 -2.11
C PRO A 120 -14.05 15.19 -2.77
N TYR A 121 -15.01 14.29 -2.64
CA TYR A 121 -14.98 12.93 -3.24
C TYR A 121 -13.96 11.95 -2.64
N LEU A 122 -13.48 12.17 -1.42
CA LEU A 122 -12.72 11.19 -0.66
C LEU A 122 -13.64 10.23 0.10
#